data_627795e73d75600c67f8c07ce548cca1
#
_entry.id   627795e73d75600c67f8c07ce548cca1
#
_cell.length_a   1.000
_cell.length_b   1.000
_cell.length_c   1.000
_cell.angle_alpha   90.00
_cell.angle_beta   90.00
_cell.angle_gamma   90.00
#
_symmetry.space_group_name_H-M   'P 1'
#
loop_
_entity.id
_entity.type
_entity.pdbx_description
1 polymer ?
#
loop_
_entity_poly.entity_id
_entity_poly.type
_entity_poly.pdbx_seq_one_letter_code
_entity_poly.pdbx_strand_id
1 'polypeptide(L)'
;IWRGIVLFFGSFFVDQSLTSSVDGTGPTITVWMSSGRDQANILRQLIDETFTPDKGINVDLKLVNAGVLLPATVSGNGPDVSLGVGEDTPVNWGVRNAMYDLSTFSDFEDVAKRFYPSALLPLSFDGAVYGFPEQQNFLVMFYRKDILDEIGITQLPKTWDDVISLIPILQQKNLEFYLPNVAGGLNPILYALIRQNGGKLYTDDNRESALMETKARDAFIQFTKFYADYKFVQNASFINRFRTGEMPIGISYYTEYNTLAVFAPEIRGLWGFAPLPGTVVGYDELNQPIIDNSTTSNVSSAVMLKSTKYPNESWEFLKWWTSKDTQIRYGRELE
;
A
#
# COMPACT_ATOMS: atom_id res chain seq x y z
N ILE A 1 -27.37 7.98 -30.29
CA ILE A 1 -25.93 8.30 -30.12
C ILE A 1 -25.77 9.56 -29.27
N TRP A 2 -26.42 10.69 -29.58
CA TRP A 2 -26.31 11.94 -28.81
C TRP A 2 -26.73 11.79 -27.34
N ARG A 3 -27.81 11.05 -27.05
CA ARG A 3 -28.28 10.80 -25.68
C ARG A 3 -27.29 9.95 -24.87
N GLY A 4 -26.57 9.02 -25.52
CA GLY A 4 -25.50 8.24 -24.88
C GLY A 4 -24.28 9.08 -24.55
N ILE A 5 -23.91 10.03 -25.42
CA ILE A 5 -22.80 10.95 -25.19
C ILE A 5 -23.13 11.91 -24.05
N VAL A 6 -24.33 12.48 -24.01
CA VAL A 6 -24.79 13.35 -22.93
C VAL A 6 -24.87 12.61 -21.59
N LEU A 7 -25.35 11.34 -21.59
CA LEU A 7 -25.35 10.50 -20.39
C LEU A 7 -23.95 10.07 -19.97
N PHE A 8 -23.04 9.82 -20.91
CA PHE A 8 -21.64 9.54 -20.64
C PHE A 8 -20.95 10.75 -19.99
N PHE A 9 -21.09 11.93 -20.55
CA PHE A 9 -20.58 13.15 -19.94
C PHE A 9 -21.35 13.53 -18.65
N GLY A 10 -22.66 13.28 -18.59
CA GLY A 10 -23.47 13.48 -17.39
C GLY A 10 -23.09 12.54 -16.23
N SER A 11 -22.61 11.31 -16.51
CA SER A 11 -22.13 10.40 -15.46
C SER A 11 -20.84 10.87 -14.77
N PHE A 12 -20.07 11.75 -15.40
CA PHE A 12 -18.94 12.43 -14.77
C PHE A 12 -19.37 13.55 -13.82
N PHE A 13 -20.59 14.04 -13.93
CA PHE A 13 -21.18 15.10 -13.12
C PHE A 13 -22.28 14.60 -12.18
N VAL A 14 -22.38 13.29 -11.95
CA VAL A 14 -23.20 12.80 -10.84
C VAL A 14 -22.55 13.31 -9.56
N ASP A 15 -23.16 14.33 -9.00
CA ASP A 15 -22.76 14.95 -7.75
C ASP A 15 -22.87 13.90 -6.63
N GLN A 16 -21.76 13.22 -6.36
CA GLN A 16 -21.59 12.34 -5.22
C GLN A 16 -21.01 13.14 -4.03
N SER A 17 -21.31 14.44 -3.98
CA SER A 17 -20.90 15.27 -2.87
C SER A 17 -21.56 14.74 -1.59
N LEU A 18 -20.73 14.24 -0.72
CA LEU A 18 -21.06 14.08 0.69
C LEU A 18 -20.78 15.44 1.35
N THR A 19 -21.63 16.44 1.02
CA THR A 19 -21.46 17.80 1.53
C THR A 19 -21.52 17.76 3.06
N SER A 20 -20.46 18.21 3.71
CA SER A 20 -20.50 18.53 5.14
C SER A 20 -21.55 19.61 5.37
N SER A 21 -22.16 19.64 6.53
CA SER A 21 -23.06 20.73 6.96
C SER A 21 -22.23 22.02 7.08
N VAL A 22 -22.19 22.78 5.99
CA VAL A 22 -21.44 24.02 5.88
C VAL A 22 -22.20 25.09 6.66
N ASP A 23 -21.76 25.40 7.84
CA ASP A 23 -22.12 26.65 8.50
C ASP A 23 -21.31 27.78 7.84
N GLY A 24 -21.89 28.35 6.81
CA GLY A 24 -21.42 29.15 5.72
C GLY A 24 -20.49 30.36 5.93
N THR A 25 -19.57 30.40 6.88
CA THR A 25 -18.70 31.56 7.16
C THR A 25 -17.20 31.33 6.94
N GLY A 26 -16.72 30.09 6.81
CA GLY A 26 -15.30 29.74 6.63
C GLY A 26 -14.90 29.43 5.18
N PRO A 27 -13.60 29.38 4.88
CA PRO A 27 -13.10 28.88 3.60
C PRO A 27 -13.50 27.42 3.41
N THR A 28 -13.78 27.04 2.17
CA THR A 28 -14.15 25.66 1.81
C THR A 28 -13.09 25.07 0.92
N ILE A 29 -12.52 23.92 1.32
CA ILE A 29 -11.61 23.12 0.50
C ILE A 29 -12.34 21.92 -0.07
N THR A 30 -11.96 21.51 -1.28
CA THR A 30 -12.46 20.29 -1.93
C THR A 30 -11.51 19.14 -1.69
N VAL A 31 -12.00 18.07 -1.08
CA VAL A 31 -11.22 16.85 -0.79
C VAL A 31 -11.81 15.68 -1.58
N TRP A 32 -10.98 15.03 -2.37
CA TRP A 32 -11.38 13.82 -3.09
C TRP A 32 -10.83 12.56 -2.43
N MET A 33 -11.65 11.51 -2.42
CA MET A 33 -11.31 10.21 -1.89
C MET A 33 -11.74 9.12 -2.87
N SER A 34 -10.85 8.15 -3.12
CA SER A 34 -11.12 7.02 -4.02
C SER A 34 -11.17 5.69 -3.23
N SER A 35 -12.11 5.60 -2.28
CA SER A 35 -12.26 4.44 -1.40
C SER A 35 -13.71 3.96 -1.35
N GLY A 36 -14.04 3.07 -0.41
CA GLY A 36 -15.41 2.62 -0.18
C GLY A 36 -16.31 3.72 0.38
N ARG A 37 -17.63 3.59 0.13
CA ARG A 37 -18.62 4.55 0.63
C ARG A 37 -18.64 4.64 2.16
N ASP A 38 -18.47 3.50 2.84
CA ASP A 38 -18.45 3.45 4.30
C ASP A 38 -17.26 4.24 4.85
N GLN A 39 -16.09 4.09 4.25
CA GLN A 39 -14.88 4.84 4.56
C GLN A 39 -15.09 6.35 4.38
N ALA A 40 -15.76 6.75 3.30
CA ALA A 40 -16.06 8.16 3.05
C ALA A 40 -17.08 8.74 4.05
N ASN A 41 -18.06 7.94 4.49
CA ASN A 41 -19.02 8.35 5.51
C ASN A 41 -18.34 8.58 6.87
N ILE A 42 -17.44 7.68 7.27
CA ILE A 42 -16.66 7.81 8.50
C ILE A 42 -15.76 9.06 8.44
N LEU A 43 -15.04 9.24 7.33
CA LEU A 43 -14.21 10.45 7.16
C LEU A 43 -15.05 11.72 7.27
N ARG A 44 -16.23 11.77 6.62
CA ARG A 44 -17.14 12.91 6.72
C ARG A 44 -17.56 13.19 8.16
N GLN A 45 -17.96 12.14 8.90
CA GLN A 45 -18.31 12.28 10.31
C GLN A 45 -17.15 12.86 11.13
N LEU A 46 -15.93 12.36 10.92
CA LEU A 46 -14.75 12.88 11.63
C LEU A 46 -14.46 14.34 11.29
N ILE A 47 -14.64 14.74 10.02
CA ILE A 47 -14.49 16.14 9.57
C ILE A 47 -15.50 17.02 10.32
N ASP A 48 -16.78 16.63 10.33
CA ASP A 48 -17.86 17.39 10.94
C ASP A 48 -17.72 17.48 12.47
N GLU A 49 -17.21 16.44 13.11
CA GLU A 49 -17.07 16.38 14.57
C GLU A 49 -15.78 17.04 15.10
N THR A 50 -14.70 17.01 14.34
CA THR A 50 -13.38 17.40 14.88
C THR A 50 -12.63 18.44 14.06
N PHE A 51 -12.59 18.32 12.72
CA PHE A 51 -11.80 19.22 11.88
C PHE A 51 -12.49 20.58 11.71
N THR A 52 -13.70 20.58 11.17
CA THR A 52 -14.44 21.83 10.89
C THR A 52 -14.68 22.68 12.14
N PRO A 53 -15.10 22.12 13.29
CA PRO A 53 -15.26 22.90 14.51
C PRO A 53 -13.96 23.47 15.09
N ASP A 54 -12.83 22.73 14.97
CA ASP A 54 -11.54 23.17 15.51
C ASP A 54 -10.85 24.20 14.62
N LYS A 55 -10.95 24.07 13.30
CA LYS A 55 -10.20 24.88 12.34
C LYS A 55 -11.05 25.99 11.67
N GLY A 56 -12.37 25.89 11.72
CA GLY A 56 -13.25 26.83 11.00
C GLY A 56 -13.15 26.69 9.48
N ILE A 57 -12.67 25.54 8.97
CA ILE A 57 -12.49 25.23 7.56
C ILE A 57 -13.55 24.21 7.17
N ASN A 58 -14.33 24.54 6.13
CA ASN A 58 -15.32 23.62 5.58
C ASN A 58 -14.67 22.67 4.57
N VAL A 59 -15.22 21.47 4.44
CA VAL A 59 -14.72 20.44 3.53
C VAL A 59 -15.84 19.93 2.63
N ASP A 60 -15.68 20.14 1.31
CA ASP A 60 -16.50 19.49 0.28
C ASP A 60 -15.85 18.13 -0.07
N LEU A 61 -16.27 17.08 0.67
CA LEU A 61 -15.74 15.73 0.47
C LEU A 61 -16.48 15.04 -0.68
N LYS A 62 -15.71 14.58 -1.69
CA LYS A 62 -16.23 13.86 -2.85
C LYS A 62 -15.65 12.47 -2.96
N LEU A 63 -16.53 11.48 -3.06
CA LEU A 63 -16.16 10.12 -3.40
C LEU A 63 -16.06 10.00 -4.92
N VAL A 64 -14.86 9.73 -5.43
CA VAL A 64 -14.57 9.68 -6.86
C VAL A 64 -13.87 8.39 -7.25
N ASN A 65 -13.94 8.02 -8.53
CA ASN A 65 -13.09 6.96 -9.06
C ASN A 65 -11.65 7.49 -9.23
N ALA A 66 -10.64 6.70 -8.83
CA ALA A 66 -9.23 7.09 -8.92
C ALA A 66 -8.82 7.57 -10.33
N GLY A 67 -9.42 6.99 -11.39
CA GLY A 67 -9.12 7.36 -12.78
C GLY A 67 -9.52 8.78 -13.18
N VAL A 68 -10.35 9.49 -12.40
CA VAL A 68 -10.78 10.84 -12.76
C VAL A 68 -9.84 11.93 -12.26
N LEU A 69 -8.91 11.61 -11.35
CA LEU A 69 -7.99 12.61 -10.78
C LEU A 69 -7.10 13.26 -11.86
N LEU A 70 -6.52 12.46 -12.76
CA LEU A 70 -5.65 12.97 -13.81
C LEU A 70 -6.39 13.90 -14.79
N PRO A 71 -7.50 13.51 -15.45
CA PRO A 71 -8.21 14.40 -16.37
C PRO A 71 -8.74 15.67 -15.66
N ALA A 72 -9.18 15.58 -14.42
CA ALA A 72 -9.63 16.71 -13.65
C ALA A 72 -8.48 17.69 -13.35
N THR A 73 -7.32 17.19 -12.95
CA THR A 73 -6.12 18.01 -12.70
C THR A 73 -5.68 18.73 -13.97
N VAL A 74 -5.64 18.03 -15.11
CA VAL A 74 -5.24 18.61 -16.41
C VAL A 74 -6.24 19.68 -16.87
N SER A 75 -7.54 19.52 -16.60
CA SER A 75 -8.56 20.49 -16.95
C SER A 75 -8.70 21.67 -15.96
N GLY A 76 -7.91 21.66 -14.86
CA GLY A 76 -7.98 22.69 -13.82
C GLY A 76 -9.20 22.57 -12.88
N ASN A 77 -9.89 21.42 -12.90
CA ASN A 77 -11.04 21.10 -12.05
C ASN A 77 -10.72 20.06 -10.99
N GLY A 78 -9.43 19.86 -10.68
CA GLY A 78 -8.98 18.97 -9.62
C GLY A 78 -9.34 19.47 -8.22
N PRO A 79 -9.26 18.60 -7.19
CA PRO A 79 -9.49 18.98 -5.80
C PRO A 79 -8.34 19.83 -5.23
N ASP A 80 -8.51 20.37 -4.03
CA ASP A 80 -7.41 20.93 -3.25
C ASP A 80 -6.54 19.83 -2.66
N VAL A 81 -7.18 18.79 -2.12
CA VAL A 81 -6.53 17.60 -1.53
C VAL A 81 -7.12 16.33 -2.15
N SER A 82 -6.27 15.33 -2.40
CA SER A 82 -6.71 13.99 -2.79
C SER A 82 -6.13 12.93 -1.87
N LEU A 83 -7.00 12.02 -1.42
CA LEU A 83 -6.67 10.90 -0.54
C LEU A 83 -6.64 9.58 -1.32
N GLY A 84 -5.84 8.61 -0.84
CA GLY A 84 -5.73 7.29 -1.46
C GLY A 84 -4.95 7.30 -2.78
N VAL A 85 -4.04 8.26 -2.96
CA VAL A 85 -3.24 8.38 -4.19
C VAL A 85 -2.08 7.39 -4.16
N GLY A 86 -1.94 6.55 -5.20
CA GLY A 86 -0.86 5.57 -5.31
C GLY A 86 0.54 6.22 -5.38
N GLU A 87 1.54 5.51 -4.89
CA GLU A 87 2.93 5.98 -4.75
C GLU A 87 3.62 6.42 -6.06
N ASP A 88 3.13 5.94 -7.20
CA ASP A 88 3.62 6.28 -8.53
C ASP A 88 3.25 7.70 -8.99
N THR A 89 2.29 8.31 -8.34
CA THR A 89 1.67 9.57 -8.77
C THR A 89 2.34 10.83 -8.18
N PRO A 90 2.61 10.93 -6.85
CA PRO A 90 3.02 12.18 -6.22
C PRO A 90 4.30 12.79 -6.82
N VAL A 91 5.36 12.00 -6.92
CA VAL A 91 6.64 12.46 -7.50
C VAL A 91 6.49 12.73 -9.00
N ASN A 92 5.83 11.82 -9.72
CA ASN A 92 5.63 11.94 -11.17
C ASN A 92 4.91 13.25 -11.54
N TRP A 93 3.91 13.63 -10.77
CA TRP A 93 3.16 14.86 -10.98
C TRP A 93 3.83 16.07 -10.32
N GLY A 94 4.55 15.87 -9.23
CA GLY A 94 5.32 16.90 -8.54
C GLY A 94 6.38 17.52 -9.44
N VAL A 95 7.20 16.70 -10.10
CA VAL A 95 8.23 17.16 -11.04
C VAL A 95 7.64 17.86 -12.28
N ARG A 96 6.35 17.65 -12.56
CA ARG A 96 5.57 18.36 -13.60
C ARG A 96 4.79 19.56 -13.07
N ASN A 97 5.05 19.96 -11.82
CA ASN A 97 4.41 21.09 -11.15
C ASN A 97 2.87 20.96 -11.00
N ALA A 98 2.36 19.72 -10.88
CA ALA A 98 0.94 19.47 -10.63
C ALA A 98 0.62 19.16 -9.16
N MET A 99 1.64 18.79 -8.35
CA MET A 99 1.52 18.61 -6.90
C MET A 99 2.20 19.74 -6.13
N TYR A 100 1.69 20.04 -4.96
CA TYR A 100 2.30 21.01 -4.05
C TYR A 100 3.49 20.35 -3.32
N ASP A 101 4.59 21.08 -3.23
CA ASP A 101 5.72 20.66 -2.41
C ASP A 101 5.44 20.97 -0.94
N LEU A 102 5.14 19.94 -0.18
CA LEU A 102 4.77 20.05 1.24
C LEU A 102 5.96 20.49 2.12
N SER A 103 7.21 20.29 1.67
CA SER A 103 8.41 20.69 2.41
C SER A 103 8.55 22.21 2.55
N THR A 104 7.77 22.96 1.78
CA THR A 104 7.76 24.44 1.83
C THR A 104 7.00 25.02 3.03
N PHE A 105 6.22 24.22 3.75
CA PHE A 105 5.53 24.66 4.96
C PHE A 105 6.47 24.72 6.15
N SER A 106 6.37 25.77 6.95
CA SER A 106 7.31 26.05 8.05
C SER A 106 7.36 24.99 9.15
N ASP A 107 6.26 24.26 9.35
CA ASP A 107 6.10 23.19 10.34
C ASP A 107 6.16 21.77 9.72
N PHE A 108 6.60 21.67 8.45
CA PHE A 108 6.69 20.40 7.73
C PHE A 108 7.51 19.35 8.49
N GLU A 109 8.70 19.71 9.00
CA GLU A 109 9.59 18.79 9.70
C GLU A 109 8.93 18.13 10.93
N ASP A 110 8.08 18.86 11.64
CA ASP A 110 7.37 18.32 12.80
C ASP A 110 6.24 17.36 12.39
N VAL A 111 5.64 17.58 11.25
CA VAL A 111 4.65 16.65 10.67
C VAL A 111 5.35 15.41 10.10
N ALA A 112 6.45 15.60 9.38
CA ALA A 112 7.21 14.50 8.76
C ALA A 112 7.75 13.48 9.78
N LYS A 113 8.09 13.92 11.00
CA LYS A 113 8.50 13.03 12.12
C LYS A 113 7.46 11.99 12.54
N ARG A 114 6.20 12.14 12.11
CA ARG A 114 5.13 11.15 12.37
C ARG A 114 5.32 9.86 11.60
N PHE A 115 6.09 9.91 10.51
CA PHE A 115 6.25 8.83 9.54
C PHE A 115 7.63 8.21 9.60
N TYR A 116 7.71 6.93 9.28
CA TYR A 116 9.00 6.31 9.02
C TYR A 116 9.63 6.91 7.75
N PRO A 117 10.94 7.17 7.73
CA PRO A 117 11.62 7.70 6.54
C PRO A 117 11.38 6.86 5.28
N SER A 118 11.29 5.52 5.43
CA SER A 118 11.00 4.61 4.33
C SER A 118 9.63 4.82 3.69
N ALA A 119 8.65 5.32 4.43
CA ALA A 119 7.31 5.61 3.92
C ALA A 119 7.24 6.95 3.14
N LEU A 120 8.10 7.90 3.50
CA LEU A 120 8.22 9.19 2.79
C LEU A 120 9.08 9.09 1.53
N LEU A 121 10.00 8.13 1.48
CA LEU A 121 10.95 7.99 0.37
C LEU A 121 10.31 7.95 -1.02
N PRO A 122 9.26 7.13 -1.29
CA PRO A 122 8.62 7.08 -2.61
C PRO A 122 7.84 8.36 -2.96
N LEU A 123 7.56 9.21 -1.97
CA LEU A 123 6.81 10.46 -2.11
C LEU A 123 7.73 11.69 -2.21
N SER A 124 9.06 11.47 -2.21
CA SER A 124 10.08 12.52 -2.13
C SER A 124 10.99 12.49 -3.35
N PHE A 125 11.38 13.65 -3.83
CA PHE A 125 12.34 13.79 -4.91
C PHE A 125 13.07 15.13 -4.82
N ASP A 126 14.40 15.11 -4.89
CA ASP A 126 15.29 16.29 -4.88
C ASP A 126 14.98 17.28 -3.72
N GLY A 127 14.78 16.75 -2.53
CA GLY A 127 14.47 17.53 -1.33
C GLY A 127 13.01 17.96 -1.18
N ALA A 128 12.19 17.85 -2.23
CA ALA A 128 10.75 18.11 -2.19
C ALA A 128 9.96 16.87 -1.73
N VAL A 129 8.83 17.08 -1.06
CA VAL A 129 7.90 16.03 -0.62
C VAL A 129 6.50 16.34 -1.16
N TYR A 130 5.94 15.44 -1.95
CA TYR A 130 4.70 15.66 -2.70
C TYR A 130 3.46 14.96 -2.12
N GLY A 131 3.59 14.34 -0.96
CA GLY A 131 2.47 13.71 -0.25
C GLY A 131 2.87 13.14 1.09
N PHE A 132 1.87 12.88 1.94
CA PHE A 132 2.07 12.15 3.18
C PHE A 132 1.53 10.74 3.08
N PRO A 133 2.22 9.72 3.66
CA PRO A 133 1.72 8.36 3.71
C PRO A 133 0.40 8.28 4.49
N GLU A 134 -0.58 7.59 3.94
CA GLU A 134 -1.83 7.24 4.63
C GLU A 134 -1.81 5.78 5.05
N GLN A 135 -1.43 4.91 4.13
CA GLN A 135 -1.35 3.47 4.34
C GLN A 135 -0.04 2.94 3.79
N GLN A 136 0.51 1.98 4.51
CA GLN A 136 1.66 1.21 4.06
C GLN A 136 1.28 -0.27 4.08
N ASN A 137 1.31 -0.92 2.91
CA ASN A 137 1.01 -2.33 2.76
C ASN A 137 2.28 -3.08 2.36
N PHE A 138 2.56 -4.19 3.00
CA PHE A 138 3.79 -4.96 2.82
C PHE A 138 3.51 -6.45 2.81
N LEU A 139 4.45 -7.24 2.29
CA LEU A 139 4.34 -8.68 2.25
C LEU A 139 4.69 -9.30 3.59
N VAL A 140 3.89 -10.29 3.99
CA VAL A 140 4.12 -11.17 5.13
C VAL A 140 3.84 -12.62 4.75
N MET A 141 4.33 -13.56 5.54
CA MET A 141 4.01 -14.96 5.38
C MET A 141 2.85 -15.33 6.29
N PHE A 142 1.71 -15.72 5.70
CA PHE A 142 0.57 -16.29 6.42
C PHE A 142 0.72 -17.80 6.56
N TYR A 143 0.22 -18.38 7.66
CA TYR A 143 0.27 -19.81 7.90
C TYR A 143 -0.91 -20.31 8.73
N ARG A 144 -1.37 -21.52 8.43
CA ARG A 144 -2.40 -22.28 9.16
C ARG A 144 -1.72 -23.14 10.22
N LYS A 145 -1.89 -22.79 11.49
CA LYS A 145 -1.32 -23.49 12.63
C LYS A 145 -1.78 -24.94 12.68
N ASP A 146 -3.09 -25.14 12.59
CA ASP A 146 -3.74 -26.45 12.64
C ASP A 146 -3.23 -27.41 11.56
N ILE A 147 -3.12 -26.95 10.32
CA ILE A 147 -2.69 -27.79 9.20
C ILE A 147 -1.18 -28.09 9.28
N LEU A 148 -0.36 -27.08 9.59
CA LEU A 148 1.08 -27.28 9.73
C LEU A 148 1.40 -28.23 10.86
N ASP A 149 0.71 -28.16 12.00
CA ASP A 149 0.85 -29.08 13.13
C ASP A 149 0.45 -30.51 12.71
N GLU A 150 -0.68 -30.67 11.97
CA GLU A 150 -1.14 -31.97 11.47
C GLU A 150 -0.12 -32.67 10.57
N ILE A 151 0.59 -31.92 9.72
CA ILE A 151 1.61 -32.47 8.82
C ILE A 151 3.03 -32.49 9.42
N GLY A 152 3.17 -32.14 10.71
CA GLY A 152 4.40 -32.21 11.46
C GLY A 152 5.39 -31.08 11.24
N ILE A 153 4.95 -29.94 10.68
CA ILE A 153 5.77 -28.73 10.52
C ILE A 153 5.64 -27.89 11.80
N THR A 154 6.60 -28.02 12.69
CA THR A 154 6.63 -27.32 13.98
C THR A 154 7.41 -26.00 13.97
N GLN A 155 8.21 -25.77 12.94
CA GLN A 155 8.99 -24.54 12.77
C GLN A 155 8.65 -23.88 11.44
N LEU A 156 8.38 -22.58 11.50
CA LEU A 156 8.14 -21.79 10.30
C LEU A 156 9.44 -21.57 9.52
N PRO A 157 9.40 -21.55 8.19
CA PRO A 157 10.55 -21.24 7.36
C PRO A 157 11.01 -19.79 7.59
N LYS A 158 12.29 -19.60 7.86
CA LYS A 158 12.91 -18.28 8.04
C LYS A 158 13.63 -17.83 6.77
N THR A 159 14.04 -18.78 5.93
CA THR A 159 14.76 -18.53 4.69
C THR A 159 14.01 -19.12 3.51
N TRP A 160 14.37 -18.67 2.30
CA TRP A 160 13.84 -19.27 1.07
C TRP A 160 14.26 -20.73 0.90
N ASP A 161 15.44 -21.12 1.40
CA ASP A 161 15.89 -22.53 1.39
C ASP A 161 15.01 -23.38 2.31
N ASP A 162 14.59 -22.85 3.46
CA ASP A 162 13.63 -23.53 4.32
C ASP A 162 12.29 -23.70 3.60
N VAL A 163 11.80 -22.67 2.89
CA VAL A 163 10.57 -22.77 2.08
C VAL A 163 10.70 -23.90 1.05
N ILE A 164 11.80 -23.92 0.29
CA ILE A 164 12.06 -24.97 -0.71
C ILE A 164 12.05 -26.36 -0.07
N SER A 165 12.63 -26.49 1.13
CA SER A 165 12.67 -27.76 1.87
C SER A 165 11.28 -28.23 2.32
N LEU A 166 10.30 -27.33 2.49
CA LEU A 166 8.92 -27.68 2.81
C LEU A 166 8.11 -28.17 1.60
N ILE A 167 8.48 -27.78 0.38
CA ILE A 167 7.68 -28.08 -0.81
C ILE A 167 7.40 -29.57 -1.00
N PRO A 168 8.37 -30.49 -0.89
CA PRO A 168 8.09 -31.91 -1.00
C PRO A 168 7.11 -32.43 0.06
N ILE A 169 7.16 -31.90 1.29
CA ILE A 169 6.26 -32.29 2.39
C ILE A 169 4.82 -31.84 2.07
N LEU A 170 4.65 -30.61 1.61
CA LEU A 170 3.35 -30.08 1.20
C LEU A 170 2.78 -30.89 0.03
N GLN A 171 3.58 -31.12 -1.01
CA GLN A 171 3.16 -31.85 -2.22
C GLN A 171 2.75 -33.29 -1.92
N GLN A 172 3.40 -34.00 -1.00
CA GLN A 172 2.99 -35.33 -0.56
C GLN A 172 1.57 -35.36 0.05
N LYS A 173 1.11 -34.23 0.56
CA LYS A 173 -0.23 -34.05 1.15
C LYS A 173 -1.21 -33.37 0.19
N ASN A 174 -0.84 -33.16 -1.06
CA ASN A 174 -1.57 -32.35 -2.04
C ASN A 174 -1.85 -30.91 -1.56
N LEU A 175 -0.89 -30.37 -0.81
CA LEU A 175 -0.90 -28.99 -0.34
C LEU A 175 0.13 -28.18 -1.13
N GLU A 176 -0.06 -26.87 -1.16
CA GLU A 176 0.78 -25.96 -1.94
C GLU A 176 1.21 -24.75 -1.10
N PHE A 177 2.32 -24.14 -1.50
CA PHE A 177 2.79 -22.86 -0.96
C PHE A 177 2.32 -21.74 -1.90
N TYR A 178 1.71 -20.68 -1.35
CA TYR A 178 1.26 -19.57 -2.16
C TYR A 178 2.36 -18.50 -2.32
N LEU A 179 2.57 -18.08 -3.56
CA LEU A 179 3.34 -16.86 -3.91
C LEU A 179 2.46 -15.92 -4.73
N PRO A 180 2.45 -14.61 -4.40
CA PRO A 180 1.70 -13.65 -5.18
C PRO A 180 2.31 -13.50 -6.58
N ASN A 181 1.47 -13.61 -7.59
CA ASN A 181 1.82 -13.32 -8.97
C ASN A 181 1.02 -12.12 -9.44
N VAL A 182 1.70 -10.99 -9.63
CA VAL A 182 1.09 -9.73 -10.06
C VAL A 182 1.36 -9.56 -11.55
N ALA A 183 0.30 -9.44 -12.33
CA ALA A 183 0.40 -9.16 -13.76
C ALA A 183 0.70 -7.67 -13.98
N GLY A 184 1.69 -7.37 -14.80
CA GLY A 184 2.04 -6.01 -15.21
C GLY A 184 2.89 -5.25 -14.16
N GLY A 185 4.16 -5.18 -14.35
CA GLY A 185 5.11 -4.55 -13.44
C GLY A 185 6.10 -5.52 -12.80
N LEU A 186 6.94 -5.02 -11.92
CA LEU A 186 7.91 -5.83 -11.19
C LEU A 186 7.17 -6.64 -10.10
N ASN A 187 7.31 -7.96 -10.15
CA ASN A 187 6.74 -8.83 -9.13
C ASN A 187 7.34 -8.49 -7.75
N PRO A 188 6.53 -8.29 -6.70
CA PRO A 188 7.01 -7.89 -5.38
C PRO A 188 7.95 -8.92 -4.73
N ILE A 189 7.76 -10.21 -5.00
CA ILE A 189 8.69 -11.27 -4.54
C ILE A 189 10.05 -11.14 -5.25
N LEU A 190 10.05 -10.91 -6.55
CA LEU A 190 11.31 -10.68 -7.29
C LEU A 190 12.05 -9.47 -6.75
N TYR A 191 11.32 -8.38 -6.47
CA TYR A 191 11.95 -7.19 -5.90
C TYR A 191 12.52 -7.45 -4.50
N ALA A 192 11.78 -8.15 -3.64
CA ALA A 192 12.28 -8.56 -2.33
C ALA A 192 13.56 -9.41 -2.45
N LEU A 193 13.57 -10.40 -3.34
CA LEU A 193 14.75 -11.24 -3.59
C LEU A 193 15.95 -10.43 -4.10
N ILE A 194 15.75 -9.49 -5.03
CA ILE A 194 16.84 -8.60 -5.51
C ILE A 194 17.43 -7.86 -4.30
N ARG A 195 16.61 -7.26 -3.44
CA ARG A 195 17.06 -6.52 -2.27
C ARG A 195 17.78 -7.41 -1.25
N GLN A 196 17.20 -8.54 -0.90
CA GLN A 196 17.76 -9.53 0.04
C GLN A 196 19.11 -10.10 -0.44
N ASN A 197 19.31 -10.22 -1.75
CA ASN A 197 20.60 -10.62 -2.33
C ASN A 197 21.58 -9.44 -2.45
N GLY A 198 21.22 -8.24 -1.98
CA GLY A 198 22.03 -7.02 -2.07
C GLY A 198 22.14 -6.47 -3.50
N GLY A 199 21.18 -6.84 -4.37
CA GLY A 199 21.04 -6.27 -5.72
C GLY A 199 20.26 -4.95 -5.71
N LYS A 200 20.28 -4.28 -6.84
CA LYS A 200 19.63 -2.98 -7.09
C LYS A 200 18.87 -3.02 -8.42
N LEU A 201 17.87 -2.14 -8.57
CA LEU A 201 17.18 -1.96 -9.85
C LEU A 201 17.95 -1.01 -10.76
N TYR A 202 18.58 -0.01 -10.17
CA TYR A 202 19.36 1.02 -10.85
C TYR A 202 20.74 1.16 -10.20
N THR A 203 21.70 1.69 -10.95
CA THR A 203 23.01 2.13 -10.45
C THR A 203 22.84 3.21 -9.37
N ASP A 204 23.89 3.48 -8.57
CA ASP A 204 23.84 4.42 -7.44
C ASP A 204 23.52 5.86 -7.89
N ASP A 205 23.86 6.22 -9.12
CA ASP A 205 23.53 7.50 -9.73
C ASP A 205 22.14 7.52 -10.41
N ASN A 206 21.38 6.40 -10.35
CA ASN A 206 20.06 6.20 -10.95
C ASN A 206 20.00 6.41 -12.47
N ARG A 207 21.12 6.32 -13.19
CA ARG A 207 21.17 6.58 -14.63
C ARG A 207 21.05 5.33 -15.48
N GLU A 208 21.46 4.18 -14.97
CA GLU A 208 21.46 2.92 -15.70
C GLU A 208 20.73 1.84 -14.91
N SER A 209 20.23 0.83 -15.61
CA SER A 209 19.62 -0.34 -14.99
C SER A 209 20.70 -1.26 -14.43
N ALA A 210 20.56 -1.68 -13.17
CA ALA A 210 21.43 -2.66 -12.51
C ALA A 210 20.88 -4.09 -12.57
N LEU A 211 19.79 -4.33 -13.30
CA LEU A 211 19.14 -5.66 -13.36
C LEU A 211 20.02 -6.74 -14.01
N MET A 212 21.01 -6.36 -14.80
CA MET A 212 21.97 -7.28 -15.42
C MET A 212 23.17 -7.60 -14.52
N GLU A 213 23.33 -6.91 -13.39
CA GLU A 213 24.35 -7.21 -12.41
C GLU A 213 24.13 -8.60 -11.77
N THR A 214 25.22 -9.24 -11.37
CA THR A 214 25.19 -10.63 -10.87
C THR A 214 24.15 -10.85 -9.79
N LYS A 215 24.08 -9.98 -8.78
CA LYS A 215 23.15 -10.13 -7.65
C LYS A 215 21.68 -10.06 -8.05
N ALA A 216 21.32 -9.12 -8.92
CA ALA A 216 19.95 -8.97 -9.42
C ALA A 216 19.58 -10.13 -10.35
N ARG A 217 20.51 -10.55 -11.22
CA ARG A 217 20.34 -11.70 -12.10
C ARG A 217 20.17 -13.00 -11.32
N ASP A 218 20.97 -13.24 -10.28
CA ASP A 218 20.88 -14.46 -9.46
C ASP A 218 19.54 -14.51 -8.69
N ALA A 219 19.07 -13.36 -8.18
CA ALA A 219 17.73 -13.24 -7.61
C ALA A 219 16.62 -13.57 -8.63
N PHE A 220 16.76 -13.11 -9.87
CA PHE A 220 15.83 -13.45 -10.95
C PHE A 220 15.84 -14.94 -11.27
N ILE A 221 17.03 -15.57 -11.33
CA ILE A 221 17.15 -17.02 -11.52
C ILE A 221 16.48 -17.78 -10.36
N GLN A 222 16.71 -17.36 -9.12
CA GLN A 222 16.05 -17.94 -7.96
C GLN A 222 14.52 -17.83 -8.06
N PHE A 223 14.01 -16.66 -8.40
CA PHE A 223 12.58 -16.41 -8.60
C PHE A 223 11.98 -17.32 -9.68
N THR A 224 12.64 -17.46 -10.81
CA THR A 224 12.14 -18.31 -11.90
C THR A 224 12.11 -19.79 -11.53
N LYS A 225 13.05 -20.27 -10.69
CA LYS A 225 13.08 -21.64 -10.19
C LYS A 225 11.87 -21.98 -9.33
N PHE A 226 11.27 -21.04 -8.62
CA PHE A 226 10.03 -21.30 -7.89
C PHE A 226 8.95 -21.89 -8.80
N TYR A 227 8.85 -21.40 -10.01
CA TYR A 227 7.85 -21.87 -10.98
C TYR A 227 8.36 -23.02 -11.86
N ALA A 228 9.59 -22.92 -12.35
CA ALA A 228 10.15 -23.90 -13.28
C ALA A 228 10.47 -25.23 -12.60
N ASP A 229 11.13 -25.19 -11.44
CA ASP A 229 11.66 -26.37 -10.76
C ASP A 229 10.70 -26.85 -9.66
N TYR A 230 10.23 -25.94 -8.80
CA TYR A 230 9.44 -26.27 -7.62
C TYR A 230 7.93 -26.24 -7.86
N LYS A 231 7.47 -25.84 -9.07
CA LYS A 231 6.09 -25.91 -9.52
C LYS A 231 5.10 -25.08 -8.70
N PHE A 232 5.53 -23.94 -8.18
CA PHE A 232 4.61 -23.00 -7.53
C PHE A 232 3.48 -22.59 -8.48
N VAL A 233 2.27 -22.49 -7.95
CA VAL A 233 1.08 -22.12 -8.74
C VAL A 233 1.13 -20.65 -9.12
N GLN A 234 0.95 -20.37 -10.42
CA GLN A 234 1.01 -19.00 -10.94
C GLN A 234 -0.27 -18.20 -10.70
N ASN A 235 -1.41 -18.86 -10.70
CA ASN A 235 -2.72 -18.23 -10.56
C ASN A 235 -3.56 -18.96 -9.53
N ALA A 236 -3.71 -18.36 -8.36
CA ALA A 236 -4.59 -18.87 -7.31
C ALA A 236 -5.20 -17.70 -6.54
N SER A 237 -6.39 -17.90 -6.00
CA SER A 237 -6.96 -17.00 -5.01
C SER A 237 -6.43 -17.37 -3.64
N PHE A 238 -5.54 -16.53 -3.09
CA PHE A 238 -4.93 -16.78 -1.78
C PHE A 238 -6.00 -17.02 -0.70
N ILE A 239 -6.91 -16.07 -0.53
CA ILE A 239 -7.94 -16.12 0.52
C ILE A 239 -8.75 -17.40 0.46
N ASN A 240 -9.22 -17.79 -0.73
CA ASN A 240 -10.05 -18.98 -0.89
C ASN A 240 -9.26 -20.25 -0.55
N ARG A 241 -8.05 -20.40 -1.10
CA ARG A 241 -7.25 -21.61 -0.90
C ARG A 241 -6.61 -21.69 0.49
N PHE A 242 -6.31 -20.55 1.09
CA PHE A 242 -5.87 -20.50 2.49
C PHE A 242 -7.00 -20.89 3.45
N ARG A 243 -8.22 -20.38 3.18
CA ARG A 243 -9.42 -20.70 3.95
C ARG A 243 -9.75 -22.20 3.89
N THR A 244 -9.74 -22.81 2.69
CA THR A 244 -10.00 -24.24 2.51
C THR A 244 -8.84 -25.12 2.96
N GLY A 245 -7.66 -24.57 3.19
CA GLY A 245 -6.47 -25.31 3.64
C GLY A 245 -5.62 -25.91 2.53
N GLU A 246 -5.97 -25.71 1.26
CA GLU A 246 -5.18 -26.19 0.11
C GLU A 246 -3.80 -25.53 0.04
N MET A 247 -3.72 -24.25 0.45
CA MET A 247 -2.48 -23.47 0.57
C MET A 247 -2.31 -23.00 2.01
N PRO A 248 -1.88 -23.90 2.93
CA PRO A 248 -1.84 -23.60 4.36
C PRO A 248 -0.72 -22.63 4.77
N ILE A 249 0.18 -22.34 3.86
CA ILE A 249 1.29 -21.40 4.06
C ILE A 249 1.57 -20.64 2.76
N GLY A 250 1.90 -19.35 2.85
CA GLY A 250 2.20 -18.56 1.68
C GLY A 250 2.41 -17.09 1.98
N ILE A 251 2.85 -16.37 0.96
CA ILE A 251 3.15 -14.94 1.04
C ILE A 251 1.97 -14.14 0.49
N SER A 252 1.49 -13.16 1.24
CA SER A 252 0.51 -12.19 0.75
C SER A 252 0.69 -10.85 1.44
N TYR A 253 -0.09 -9.85 1.02
CA TYR A 253 -0.06 -8.54 1.64
C TYR A 253 -0.70 -8.56 3.03
N TYR A 254 -0.16 -7.76 3.96
CA TYR A 254 -0.65 -7.67 5.34
C TYR A 254 -2.15 -7.31 5.42
N THR A 255 -2.67 -6.55 4.46
CA THR A 255 -4.10 -6.20 4.39
C THR A 255 -5.03 -7.42 4.28
N GLU A 256 -4.52 -8.58 3.85
CA GLU A 256 -5.30 -9.82 3.86
C GLU A 256 -5.67 -10.31 5.27
N TYR A 257 -5.00 -9.77 6.29
CA TYR A 257 -5.41 -9.98 7.69
C TYR A 257 -6.88 -9.58 7.90
N ASN A 258 -7.26 -8.39 7.46
CA ASN A 258 -8.63 -7.90 7.60
C ASN A 258 -9.60 -8.74 6.75
N THR A 259 -9.21 -9.07 5.54
CA THR A 259 -10.00 -9.94 4.65
C THR A 259 -10.26 -11.30 5.31
N LEU A 260 -9.23 -11.95 5.84
CA LEU A 260 -9.38 -13.25 6.54
C LEU A 260 -10.21 -13.14 7.82
N ALA A 261 -10.06 -12.07 8.58
CA ALA A 261 -10.81 -11.87 9.81
C ALA A 261 -12.33 -11.75 9.56
N VAL A 262 -12.73 -11.14 8.43
CA VAL A 262 -14.13 -10.91 8.06
C VAL A 262 -14.71 -12.08 7.25
N PHE A 263 -14.00 -12.55 6.21
CA PHE A 263 -14.51 -13.52 5.25
C PHE A 263 -14.24 -15.00 5.59
N ALA A 264 -13.40 -15.26 6.60
CA ALA A 264 -13.06 -16.62 7.03
C ALA A 264 -13.21 -16.81 8.56
N PRO A 265 -14.40 -16.50 9.14
CA PRO A 265 -14.61 -16.61 10.59
C PRO A 265 -14.44 -18.03 11.11
N GLU A 266 -14.65 -19.05 10.27
CA GLU A 266 -14.51 -20.47 10.61
C GLU A 266 -13.06 -20.89 10.92
N ILE A 267 -12.08 -20.16 10.44
CA ILE A 267 -10.66 -20.42 10.74
C ILE A 267 -10.07 -19.43 11.74
N ARG A 268 -10.91 -18.66 12.42
CA ARG A 268 -10.46 -17.69 13.42
C ARG A 268 -9.62 -18.36 14.53
N GLY A 269 -8.42 -17.83 14.78
CA GLY A 269 -7.46 -18.35 15.76
C GLY A 269 -6.59 -19.51 15.25
N LEU A 270 -6.93 -20.13 14.12
CA LEU A 270 -6.20 -21.25 13.52
C LEU A 270 -5.05 -20.82 12.61
N TRP A 271 -4.83 -19.54 12.42
CA TRP A 271 -3.78 -19.01 11.56
C TRP A 271 -2.99 -17.88 12.24
N GLY A 272 -1.90 -17.52 11.62
CA GLY A 272 -1.04 -16.41 12.02
C GLY A 272 -0.27 -15.88 10.82
N PHE A 273 0.55 -14.88 11.07
CA PHE A 273 1.50 -14.37 10.09
C PHE A 273 2.88 -14.18 10.73
N ALA A 274 3.91 -14.19 9.91
CA ALA A 274 5.30 -14.06 10.26
C ALA A 274 6.03 -13.17 9.23
N PRO A 275 7.25 -12.70 9.53
CA PRO A 275 8.06 -12.00 8.53
C PRO A 275 8.23 -12.82 7.25
N LEU A 276 8.49 -12.13 6.13
CA LEU A 276 8.84 -12.75 4.86
C LEU A 276 10.07 -13.64 5.05
N PRO A 277 10.14 -14.84 4.41
CA PRO A 277 11.37 -15.60 4.35
C PRO A 277 12.51 -14.77 3.75
N GLY A 278 13.71 -14.89 4.31
CA GLY A 278 14.85 -14.10 3.93
C GLY A 278 15.94 -14.87 3.22
N THR A 279 17.00 -14.15 2.88
CA THR A 279 18.25 -14.68 2.34
C THR A 279 19.34 -14.58 3.39
N VAL A 280 20.15 -15.64 3.57
CA VAL A 280 21.32 -15.59 4.46
C VAL A 280 22.38 -14.69 3.82
N VAL A 281 22.72 -13.59 4.48
CA VAL A 281 23.68 -12.57 3.99
C VAL A 281 25.03 -12.63 4.70
N GLY A 282 25.15 -13.45 5.72
CA GLY A 282 26.38 -13.63 6.50
C GLY A 282 26.15 -14.44 7.76
N TYR A 283 27.14 -14.45 8.64
CA TYR A 283 27.08 -15.09 9.93
C TYR A 283 27.61 -14.12 10.98
N ASP A 284 27.03 -14.16 12.18
CA ASP A 284 27.49 -13.39 13.31
C ASP A 284 28.70 -14.02 14.01
N GLU A 285 29.18 -13.40 15.09
CA GLU A 285 30.33 -13.88 15.89
C GLU A 285 30.09 -15.25 16.53
N LEU A 286 28.84 -15.66 16.70
CA LEU A 286 28.42 -16.96 17.23
C LEU A 286 28.13 -17.98 16.13
N ASN A 287 28.50 -17.65 14.87
CA ASN A 287 28.21 -18.45 13.68
C ASN A 287 26.72 -18.70 13.45
N GLN A 288 25.85 -17.78 13.89
CA GLN A 288 24.43 -17.82 13.57
C GLN A 288 24.17 -17.08 12.25
N PRO A 289 23.24 -17.57 11.40
CA PRO A 289 22.97 -16.91 10.14
C PRO A 289 22.34 -15.53 10.35
N ILE A 290 22.90 -14.52 9.68
CA ILE A 290 22.28 -13.21 9.54
C ILE A 290 21.35 -13.29 8.33
N ILE A 291 20.05 -13.12 8.57
CA ILE A 291 19.02 -13.27 7.55
C ILE A 291 18.50 -11.87 7.20
N ASP A 292 18.61 -11.49 5.95
CA ASP A 292 17.92 -10.33 5.40
C ASP A 292 16.52 -10.77 4.93
N ASN A 293 15.50 -10.37 5.65
CA ASN A 293 14.09 -10.61 5.33
C ASN A 293 13.37 -9.32 4.88
N SER A 294 14.10 -8.38 4.31
CA SER A 294 13.55 -7.17 3.71
C SER A 294 12.41 -7.51 2.77
N THR A 295 11.35 -6.72 2.86
CA THR A 295 10.17 -6.84 2.01
C THR A 295 9.93 -5.54 1.24
N THR A 296 9.06 -5.61 0.25
CA THR A 296 8.56 -4.41 -0.43
C THR A 296 7.33 -3.88 0.29
N SER A 297 7.13 -2.58 0.23
CA SER A 297 5.88 -1.96 0.66
C SER A 297 5.33 -1.07 -0.43
N ASN A 298 4.00 -1.00 -0.50
CA ASN A 298 3.28 -0.05 -1.32
C ASN A 298 2.72 1.02 -0.39
N VAL A 299 2.76 2.27 -0.83
CA VAL A 299 2.27 3.42 -0.06
C VAL A 299 1.10 4.05 -0.81
N SER A 300 -0.02 4.26 -0.13
CA SER A 300 -1.00 5.23 -0.58
C SER A 300 -0.81 6.53 0.18
N SER A 301 -1.12 7.64 -0.46
CA SER A 301 -0.77 8.96 0.05
C SER A 301 -1.90 9.97 -0.03
N ALA A 302 -1.88 10.91 0.91
CA ALA A 302 -2.63 12.15 0.85
C ALA A 302 -1.78 13.23 0.18
N VAL A 303 -2.29 13.85 -0.86
CA VAL A 303 -1.57 14.83 -1.67
C VAL A 303 -2.33 16.15 -1.76
N MET A 304 -1.60 17.25 -1.94
CA MET A 304 -2.15 18.58 -2.23
C MET A 304 -1.86 18.94 -3.69
N LEU A 305 -2.88 19.34 -4.43
CA LEU A 305 -2.68 19.77 -5.81
C LEU A 305 -2.11 21.17 -5.88
N LYS A 306 -1.21 21.42 -6.83
CA LYS A 306 -0.59 22.75 -7.04
C LYS A 306 -1.61 23.84 -7.42
N SER A 307 -2.72 23.44 -8.01
CA SER A 307 -3.80 24.33 -8.43
C SER A 307 -4.68 24.85 -7.30
N THR A 308 -4.50 24.36 -6.07
CA THR A 308 -5.29 24.80 -4.91
C THR A 308 -5.19 26.32 -4.71
N LYS A 309 -6.33 26.92 -4.37
CA LYS A 309 -6.40 28.34 -3.97
C LYS A 309 -6.31 28.53 -2.45
N TYR A 310 -6.31 27.41 -1.72
CA TYR A 310 -6.37 27.33 -0.27
C TYR A 310 -5.22 26.47 0.29
N PRO A 311 -3.93 26.80 0.01
CA PRO A 311 -2.81 25.95 0.41
C PRO A 311 -2.66 25.83 1.92
N ASN A 312 -2.95 26.88 2.69
CA ASN A 312 -2.84 26.83 4.16
C ASN A 312 -3.97 25.99 4.78
N GLU A 313 -5.18 26.11 4.28
CA GLU A 313 -6.33 25.33 4.72
C GLU A 313 -6.16 23.85 4.36
N SER A 314 -5.67 23.58 3.17
CA SER A 314 -5.33 22.23 2.71
C SER A 314 -4.20 21.62 3.56
N TRP A 315 -3.21 22.42 3.97
CA TRP A 315 -2.15 22.01 4.87
C TRP A 315 -2.69 21.66 6.27
N GLU A 316 -3.57 22.47 6.83
CA GLU A 316 -4.25 22.18 8.10
C GLU A 316 -5.04 20.85 8.02
N PHE A 317 -5.71 20.60 6.87
CA PHE A 317 -6.41 19.35 6.66
C PHE A 317 -5.44 18.14 6.61
N LEU A 318 -4.33 18.22 5.87
CA LEU A 318 -3.33 17.16 5.82
C LEU A 318 -2.72 16.87 7.19
N LYS A 319 -2.43 17.91 7.99
CA LYS A 319 -1.95 17.75 9.38
C LYS A 319 -2.95 17.05 10.27
N TRP A 320 -4.22 17.43 10.19
CA TRP A 320 -5.30 16.79 10.94
C TRP A 320 -5.51 15.36 10.48
N TRP A 321 -5.61 15.12 9.19
CA TRP A 321 -5.83 13.79 8.62
C TRP A 321 -4.73 12.81 9.03
N THR A 322 -3.49 13.21 8.95
CA THR A 322 -2.33 12.39 9.29
C THR A 322 -1.99 12.38 10.79
N SER A 323 -2.80 12.98 11.64
CA SER A 323 -2.59 12.94 13.08
C SER A 323 -2.89 11.55 13.64
N LYS A 324 -2.16 11.18 14.70
CA LYS A 324 -2.35 9.89 15.39
C LYS A 324 -3.80 9.68 15.83
N ASP A 325 -4.42 10.70 16.41
CA ASP A 325 -5.77 10.58 16.97
C ASP A 325 -6.82 10.38 15.87
N THR A 326 -6.72 11.13 14.77
CA THR A 326 -7.60 10.96 13.61
C THR A 326 -7.44 9.57 12.98
N GLN A 327 -6.21 9.11 12.77
CA GLN A 327 -5.95 7.81 12.16
C GLN A 327 -6.40 6.64 13.05
N ILE A 328 -6.19 6.70 14.36
CA ILE A 328 -6.68 5.68 15.30
C ILE A 328 -8.20 5.64 15.30
N ARG A 329 -8.86 6.79 15.33
CA ARG A 329 -10.31 6.87 15.34
C ARG A 329 -10.89 6.35 14.02
N TYR A 330 -10.34 6.79 12.90
CA TYR A 330 -10.74 6.33 11.57
C TYR A 330 -10.62 4.80 11.43
N GLY A 331 -9.48 4.22 11.84
CA GLY A 331 -9.28 2.78 11.79
C GLY A 331 -10.25 1.98 12.68
N ARG A 332 -10.55 2.48 13.89
CA ARG A 332 -11.49 1.81 14.81
C ARG A 332 -12.95 1.82 14.34
N GLU A 333 -13.35 2.86 13.64
CA GLU A 333 -14.72 2.96 13.11
C GLU A 333 -14.92 2.15 11.82
N LEU A 334 -13.81 1.63 11.23
CA LEU A 334 -13.83 0.70 10.10
C LEU A 334 -13.86 -0.78 10.52
N GLU A 335 -13.53 -1.12 11.79
CA GLU A 335 -13.60 -2.48 12.35
C GLU A 335 -15.03 -2.84 12.74
#